data_29e2804d2654ffb754fb40aa3b228ed0
#
_entry.id   29e2804d2654ffb754fb40aa3b228ed0
#
_cell.length_a   1.000
_cell.length_b   1.000
_cell.length_c   1.000
_cell.angle_alpha   90.00
_cell.angle_beta   90.00
_cell.angle_gamma   90.00
#
_symmetry.space_group_name_H-M   'P 1'
#
loop_
_entity.id
_entity.type
_entity.pdbx_description
1 polymer ?
#
loop_
_entity_poly.entity_id
_entity_poly.type
_entity_poly.pdbx_seq_one_letter_code
_entity_poly.pdbx_strand_id
1 'polypeptide(L)'
;IPGNRAIAYSAKSKYSRIKITGIAENAQSKVGDEIVVAEALLNQVIAEAGISDHFIVETFIGSELAGTICEHPFKGQGYEFDIPLLAADFVEMDTGSGFVHIAPGHGSDDWELGIANGIVVPDTVGGDGLYYKDVPIFAGIHVFKADEVVINNLRDSGALLANGKITHSYPHSWRSKAP
;
A
#
# COMPACT_ATOMS: atom_id res chain seq x y z
N ILE A 1 -1.18 6.65 3.20
CA ILE A 1 -0.77 5.79 4.33
C ILE A 1 -1.55 6.12 5.61
N PRO A 2 -1.69 7.36 6.08
CA PRO A 2 -2.43 7.63 7.33
C PRO A 2 -3.89 7.18 7.31
N GLY A 3 -4.54 7.22 6.14
CA GLY A 3 -5.93 6.76 5.95
C GLY A 3 -6.08 5.26 5.72
N ASN A 4 -4.98 4.50 5.59
CA ASN A 4 -5.03 3.07 5.32
C ASN A 4 -5.74 2.31 6.44
N ARG A 5 -6.69 1.43 6.08
CA ARG A 5 -7.43 0.59 7.03
C ARG A 5 -7.58 -0.86 6.58
N ALA A 6 -7.19 -1.16 5.35
CA ALA A 6 -7.19 -2.51 4.81
C ALA A 6 -6.26 -2.59 3.59
N ILE A 7 -6.08 -3.79 3.08
CA ILE A 7 -5.40 -4.08 1.81
C ILE A 7 -6.35 -4.94 0.99
N ALA A 8 -6.66 -4.51 -0.25
CA ALA A 8 -7.44 -5.32 -1.18
C ALA A 8 -6.55 -6.27 -1.98
N TYR A 9 -7.09 -7.45 -2.30
CA TYR A 9 -6.46 -8.46 -3.15
C TYR A 9 -7.50 -9.14 -4.04
N SER A 10 -7.05 -9.78 -5.13
CA SER A 10 -7.91 -10.58 -6.00
C SER A 10 -7.97 -12.02 -5.52
N ALA A 11 -9.14 -12.47 -5.08
CA ALA A 11 -9.34 -13.86 -4.64
C ALA A 11 -9.15 -14.89 -5.77
N LYS A 12 -9.28 -14.46 -7.04
CA LYS A 12 -9.26 -15.33 -8.24
C LYS A 12 -7.87 -15.43 -8.87
N SER A 13 -6.96 -14.53 -8.53
CA SER A 13 -5.61 -14.45 -9.10
C SER A 13 -4.63 -15.32 -8.32
N LYS A 14 -3.53 -15.68 -8.99
CA LYS A 14 -2.43 -16.41 -8.33
C LYS A 14 -1.44 -15.45 -7.72
N TYR A 15 -0.92 -15.83 -6.58
CA TYR A 15 0.13 -15.13 -5.84
C TYR A 15 1.31 -16.04 -5.60
N SER A 16 2.50 -15.47 -5.58
CA SER A 16 3.73 -16.18 -5.24
C SER A 16 4.36 -15.57 -4.00
N ARG A 17 4.72 -16.41 -3.04
CA ARG A 17 5.62 -16.04 -1.95
C ARG A 17 7.04 -16.37 -2.39
N ILE A 18 7.88 -15.37 -2.45
CA ILE A 18 9.27 -15.51 -2.82
C ILE A 18 10.18 -15.20 -1.62
N LYS A 19 11.35 -15.83 -1.61
CA LYS A 19 12.42 -15.48 -0.68
C LYS A 19 13.55 -14.82 -1.46
N ILE A 20 13.99 -13.66 -0.98
CA ILE A 20 15.04 -12.86 -1.61
C ILE A 20 16.39 -13.46 -1.25
N THR A 21 17.22 -13.76 -2.25
CA THR A 21 18.57 -14.32 -2.10
C THR A 21 19.67 -13.40 -2.62
N GLY A 22 19.29 -12.38 -3.43
CA GLY A 22 20.22 -11.37 -3.92
C GLY A 22 19.51 -10.04 -4.14
N ILE A 23 20.24 -8.95 -3.91
CA ILE A 23 19.73 -7.57 -4.07
C ILE A 23 20.78 -6.70 -4.73
N ALA A 24 20.33 -5.64 -5.43
CA ALA A 24 21.16 -4.57 -5.93
C ALA A 24 21.59 -3.64 -4.77
N GLU A 25 22.64 -2.86 -4.98
CA GLU A 25 23.23 -1.97 -3.95
C GLU A 25 22.23 -0.97 -3.35
N ASN A 26 21.24 -0.51 -4.14
CA ASN A 26 20.25 0.49 -3.73
C ASN A 26 18.88 -0.12 -3.35
N ALA A 27 18.76 -1.44 -3.25
CA ALA A 27 17.52 -2.09 -2.84
C ALA A 27 17.15 -1.74 -1.39
N GLN A 28 15.85 -1.63 -1.13
CA GLN A 28 15.33 -1.39 0.23
C GLN A 28 15.13 -2.69 1.00
N SER A 29 14.88 -3.79 0.30
CA SER A 29 14.76 -5.14 0.86
C SER A 29 16.12 -5.70 1.31
N LYS A 30 16.07 -6.80 2.07
CA LYS A 30 17.25 -7.50 2.56
C LYS A 30 17.27 -8.94 2.05
N VAL A 31 18.44 -9.50 1.90
CA VAL A 31 18.59 -10.95 1.67
C VAL A 31 17.99 -11.71 2.86
N GLY A 32 17.11 -12.65 2.56
CA GLY A 32 16.35 -13.43 3.53
C GLY A 32 14.92 -12.96 3.74
N ASP A 33 14.56 -11.75 3.30
CA ASP A 33 13.17 -11.27 3.34
C ASP A 33 12.29 -12.15 2.45
N GLU A 34 11.05 -12.30 2.87
CA GLU A 34 10.00 -12.95 2.08
C GLU A 34 8.92 -11.94 1.73
N ILE A 35 8.49 -11.92 0.48
CA ILE A 35 7.41 -11.07 0.00
C ILE A 35 6.37 -11.90 -0.74
N VAL A 36 5.13 -11.44 -0.68
CA VAL A 36 4.02 -11.99 -1.47
C VAL A 36 3.63 -10.98 -2.54
N VAL A 37 3.48 -11.44 -3.77
CA VAL A 37 3.14 -10.60 -4.92
C VAL A 37 2.29 -11.41 -5.91
N ALA A 38 1.41 -10.76 -6.67
CA ALA A 38 0.69 -11.44 -7.74
C ALA A 38 1.66 -12.07 -8.74
N GLU A 39 1.45 -13.34 -9.10
CA GLU A 39 2.34 -14.09 -9.99
C GLU A 39 2.56 -13.36 -11.33
N ALA A 40 1.51 -12.74 -11.87
CA ALA A 40 1.59 -11.98 -13.13
C ALA A 40 2.49 -10.74 -13.05
N LEU A 41 2.67 -10.16 -11.84
CA LEU A 41 3.44 -8.94 -11.61
C LEU A 41 4.83 -9.21 -11.02
N LEU A 42 5.17 -10.48 -10.76
CA LEU A 42 6.38 -10.87 -10.05
C LEU A 42 7.65 -10.28 -10.70
N ASN A 43 7.81 -10.42 -12.00
CA ASN A 43 9.00 -9.94 -12.70
C ASN A 43 9.13 -8.41 -12.65
N GLN A 44 8.02 -7.69 -12.74
CA GLN A 44 8.01 -6.23 -12.64
C GLN A 44 8.41 -5.79 -11.23
N VAL A 45 7.79 -6.35 -10.19
CA VAL A 45 8.09 -6.03 -8.79
C VAL A 45 9.54 -6.32 -8.45
N ILE A 46 10.09 -7.44 -8.89
CA ILE A 46 11.50 -7.80 -8.70
C ILE A 46 12.42 -6.74 -9.31
N ALA A 47 12.15 -6.34 -10.55
CA ALA A 47 12.97 -5.35 -11.25
C ALA A 47 12.90 -3.98 -10.55
N GLU A 48 11.71 -3.52 -10.17
CA GLU A 48 11.49 -2.23 -9.49
C GLU A 48 12.08 -2.22 -8.07
N ALA A 49 12.04 -3.35 -7.36
CA ALA A 49 12.59 -3.49 -6.01
C ALA A 49 14.11 -3.71 -5.99
N GLY A 50 14.76 -3.87 -7.15
CA GLY A 50 16.19 -4.15 -7.21
C GLY A 50 16.55 -5.52 -6.65
N ILE A 51 15.66 -6.52 -6.75
CA ILE A 51 15.93 -7.90 -6.34
C ILE A 51 16.68 -8.59 -7.48
N SER A 52 17.92 -8.97 -7.26
CA SER A 52 18.77 -9.59 -8.28
C SER A 52 18.66 -11.12 -8.33
N ASP A 53 18.27 -11.74 -7.22
CA ASP A 53 18.06 -13.18 -7.14
C ASP A 53 17.01 -13.54 -6.07
N HIS A 54 16.25 -14.60 -6.34
CA HIS A 54 15.19 -15.08 -5.45
C HIS A 54 14.82 -16.52 -5.80
N PHE A 55 14.08 -17.19 -4.93
CA PHE A 55 13.36 -18.41 -5.27
C PHE A 55 11.91 -18.36 -4.82
N ILE A 56 11.05 -19.04 -5.56
CA ILE A 56 9.62 -19.16 -5.20
C ILE A 56 9.51 -20.19 -4.09
N VAL A 57 8.99 -19.77 -2.94
CA VAL A 57 8.71 -20.64 -1.80
C VAL A 57 7.44 -21.42 -2.04
N GLU A 58 6.39 -20.73 -2.50
CA GLU A 58 5.10 -21.33 -2.87
C GLU A 58 4.33 -20.42 -3.82
N THR A 59 3.39 -21.01 -4.53
CA THR A 59 2.38 -20.31 -5.33
C THR A 59 1.01 -20.82 -4.91
N PHE A 60 0.07 -19.90 -4.71
CA PHE A 60 -1.26 -20.18 -4.21
C PHE A 60 -2.31 -19.29 -4.87
N ILE A 61 -3.58 -19.64 -4.71
CA ILE A 61 -4.68 -18.81 -5.19
C ILE A 61 -5.03 -17.74 -4.16
N GLY A 62 -5.37 -16.52 -4.61
CA GLY A 62 -5.65 -15.40 -3.72
C GLY A 62 -6.70 -15.68 -2.65
N SER A 63 -7.68 -16.56 -2.92
CA SER A 63 -8.67 -16.95 -1.90
C SER A 63 -8.05 -17.54 -0.61
N GLU A 64 -6.82 -18.04 -0.67
CA GLU A 64 -6.11 -18.54 0.52
C GLU A 64 -5.61 -17.43 1.45
N LEU A 65 -5.60 -16.16 0.96
CA LEU A 65 -5.30 -14.99 1.77
C LEU A 65 -6.46 -14.56 2.69
N ALA A 66 -7.63 -15.18 2.56
CA ALA A 66 -8.79 -14.81 3.36
C ALA A 66 -8.52 -14.93 4.86
N GLY A 67 -8.90 -13.90 5.62
CA GLY A 67 -8.68 -13.85 7.07
C GLY A 67 -7.27 -13.42 7.50
N THR A 68 -6.37 -13.12 6.57
CA THR A 68 -5.05 -12.58 6.90
C THR A 68 -5.18 -11.17 7.46
N ILE A 69 -4.46 -10.91 8.55
CA ILE A 69 -4.34 -9.60 9.18
C ILE A 69 -2.87 -9.15 9.09
N CYS A 70 -2.66 -7.95 8.61
CA CYS A 70 -1.35 -7.32 8.53
C CYS A 70 -1.18 -6.30 9.64
N GLU A 71 0.05 -6.00 9.98
CA GLU A 71 0.40 -4.87 10.82
C GLU A 71 0.53 -3.60 9.97
N HIS A 72 0.13 -2.46 10.53
CA HIS A 72 0.40 -1.18 9.89
C HIS A 72 1.92 -0.90 9.87
N PRO A 73 2.50 -0.37 8.77
CA PRO A 73 3.95 -0.11 8.71
C PRO A 73 4.48 0.88 9.77
N PHE A 74 3.59 1.66 10.39
CA PHE A 74 3.91 2.58 11.49
C PHE A 74 3.38 2.10 12.85
N LYS A 75 3.22 0.80 13.05
CA LYS A 75 2.90 0.22 14.35
C LYS A 75 3.94 0.65 15.39
N GLY A 76 3.51 1.01 16.57
CA GLY A 76 4.35 1.62 17.61
C GLY A 76 4.49 3.14 17.52
N GLN A 77 3.88 3.77 16.50
CA GLN A 77 3.93 5.21 16.26
C GLN A 77 2.52 5.85 16.20
N GLY A 78 1.55 5.24 16.86
CA GLY A 78 0.15 5.69 16.86
C GLY A 78 -0.75 5.01 15.82
N TYR A 79 -0.27 3.95 15.19
CA TYR A 79 -0.99 3.14 14.19
C TYR A 79 -1.14 1.69 14.68
N GLU A 80 -1.83 1.52 15.81
CA GLU A 80 -1.91 0.24 16.54
C GLU A 80 -3.08 -0.66 16.12
N PHE A 81 -3.77 -0.30 15.04
CA PHE A 81 -4.92 -1.06 14.54
C PHE A 81 -4.50 -2.10 13.49
N ASP A 82 -5.29 -3.16 13.41
CA ASP A 82 -5.11 -4.23 12.45
C ASP A 82 -5.48 -3.79 11.03
N ILE A 83 -4.77 -4.32 10.04
CA ILE A 83 -5.00 -4.10 8.61
C ILE A 83 -5.45 -5.43 7.97
N PRO A 84 -6.76 -5.69 7.84
CA PRO A 84 -7.24 -6.91 7.20
C PRO A 84 -6.97 -6.93 5.70
N LEU A 85 -6.70 -8.12 5.15
CA LEU A 85 -6.77 -8.35 3.72
C LEU A 85 -8.21 -8.63 3.31
N LEU A 86 -8.70 -7.90 2.30
CA LEU A 86 -10.08 -7.98 1.82
C LEU A 86 -10.10 -8.35 0.33
N ALA A 87 -10.91 -9.34 -0.02
CA ALA A 87 -11.09 -9.71 -1.42
C ALA A 87 -11.89 -8.62 -2.16
N ALA A 88 -11.39 -8.20 -3.33
CA ALA A 88 -12.06 -7.20 -4.17
C ALA A 88 -11.85 -7.51 -5.66
N ASP A 89 -12.91 -7.30 -6.46
CA ASP A 89 -12.87 -7.58 -7.90
C ASP A 89 -12.20 -6.46 -8.71
N PHE A 90 -12.00 -5.26 -8.15
CA PHE A 90 -11.32 -4.14 -8.81
C PHE A 90 -9.79 -4.22 -8.76
N VAL A 91 -9.22 -5.22 -8.09
CA VAL A 91 -7.76 -5.37 -8.04
C VAL A 91 -7.24 -5.90 -9.38
N GLU A 92 -6.53 -5.04 -10.09
CA GLU A 92 -5.96 -5.34 -11.41
C GLU A 92 -4.61 -6.05 -11.31
N MET A 93 -4.27 -6.82 -12.38
CA MET A 93 -3.06 -7.65 -12.45
C MET A 93 -2.09 -7.17 -13.53
N ASP A 94 -2.15 -5.90 -13.89
CA ASP A 94 -1.33 -5.26 -14.93
C ASP A 94 -0.40 -4.18 -14.38
N THR A 95 -0.64 -3.72 -13.14
CA THR A 95 0.19 -2.71 -12.46
C THR A 95 0.34 -2.99 -10.98
N GLY A 96 1.40 -2.47 -10.36
CA GLY A 96 1.65 -2.60 -8.93
C GLY A 96 2.12 -3.98 -8.49
N SER A 97 1.57 -4.47 -7.40
CA SER A 97 1.98 -5.74 -6.76
C SER A 97 0.87 -6.80 -6.71
N GLY A 98 -0.34 -6.47 -7.17
CA GLY A 98 -1.54 -7.29 -6.98
C GLY A 98 -2.21 -7.06 -5.61
N PHE A 99 -1.72 -6.07 -4.86
CA PHE A 99 -2.33 -5.58 -3.63
C PHE A 99 -2.60 -4.09 -3.75
N VAL A 100 -3.76 -3.65 -3.26
CA VAL A 100 -4.16 -2.25 -3.26
C VAL A 100 -4.44 -1.81 -1.83
N HIS A 101 -3.78 -0.76 -1.36
CA HIS A 101 -4.10 -0.20 -0.06
C HIS A 101 -5.51 0.41 -0.08
N ILE A 102 -6.24 0.30 1.03
CA ILE A 102 -7.61 0.79 1.15
C ILE A 102 -7.67 1.90 2.20
N ALA A 103 -8.06 3.08 1.74
CA ALA A 103 -8.29 4.26 2.57
C ALA A 103 -9.74 4.73 2.43
N PRO A 104 -10.69 4.24 3.23
CA PRO A 104 -12.12 4.46 3.05
C PRO A 104 -12.57 5.93 3.08
N GLY A 105 -11.75 6.82 3.64
CA GLY A 105 -12.00 8.27 3.63
C GLY A 105 -11.58 8.99 2.33
N HIS A 106 -10.95 8.29 1.37
CA HIS A 106 -10.26 8.93 0.24
C HIS A 106 -10.55 8.34 -1.15
N GLY A 107 -11.39 7.32 -1.25
CA GLY A 107 -11.78 6.71 -2.52
C GLY A 107 -13.18 6.09 -2.46
N SER A 108 -13.93 6.10 -3.56
CA SER A 108 -15.28 5.52 -3.63
C SER A 108 -15.25 3.99 -3.43
N ASP A 109 -14.38 3.31 -4.17
CA ASP A 109 -14.24 1.85 -4.09
C ASP A 109 -13.71 1.42 -2.72
N ASP A 110 -12.77 2.19 -2.17
CA ASP A 110 -12.23 2.00 -0.82
C ASP A 110 -13.32 2.16 0.24
N TRP A 111 -14.17 3.19 0.08
CA TRP A 111 -15.29 3.44 0.98
C TRP A 111 -16.31 2.30 0.94
N GLU A 112 -16.75 1.87 -0.27
CA GLU A 112 -17.70 0.78 -0.44
C GLU A 112 -17.16 -0.53 0.18
N LEU A 113 -15.91 -0.87 -0.13
CA LEU A 113 -15.27 -2.05 0.44
C LEU A 113 -15.14 -1.96 1.97
N GLY A 114 -14.75 -0.80 2.48
CA GLY A 114 -14.60 -0.55 3.90
C GLY A 114 -15.91 -0.70 4.66
N ILE A 115 -16.99 -0.05 4.19
CA ILE A 115 -18.32 -0.11 4.81
C ILE A 115 -18.87 -1.54 4.77
N ALA A 116 -18.72 -2.25 3.63
CA ALA A 116 -19.18 -3.64 3.50
C ALA A 116 -18.49 -4.59 4.50
N ASN A 117 -17.30 -4.24 4.96
CA ASN A 117 -16.52 -5.03 5.94
C ASN A 117 -16.52 -4.41 7.35
N GLY A 118 -17.38 -3.43 7.64
CA GLY A 118 -17.53 -2.85 8.96
C GLY A 118 -16.35 -1.97 9.42
N ILE A 119 -15.52 -1.50 8.49
CA ILE A 119 -14.39 -0.63 8.81
C ILE A 119 -14.91 0.78 9.14
N VAL A 120 -14.46 1.32 10.26
CA VAL A 120 -14.74 2.72 10.61
C VAL A 120 -13.92 3.63 9.71
N VAL A 121 -14.59 4.53 9.00
CA VAL A 121 -13.94 5.50 8.10
C VAL A 121 -13.21 6.55 8.94
N PRO A 122 -11.88 6.66 8.86
CA PRO A 122 -11.16 7.66 9.61
C PRO A 122 -11.29 9.04 8.94
N ASP A 123 -11.47 10.05 9.76
CA ASP A 123 -11.36 11.45 9.33
C ASP A 123 -9.90 11.89 9.54
N THR A 124 -9.15 12.04 8.47
CA THR A 124 -7.70 12.28 8.55
C THR A 124 -7.25 13.60 7.95
N VAL A 125 -8.07 14.24 7.10
CA VAL A 125 -7.69 15.45 6.35
C VAL A 125 -8.79 16.48 6.41
N GLY A 126 -8.44 17.71 6.82
CA GLY A 126 -9.35 18.84 6.87
C GLY A 126 -9.70 19.42 5.49
N GLY A 127 -10.73 20.26 5.44
CA GLY A 127 -11.14 20.96 4.20
C GLY A 127 -10.07 21.92 3.64
N ASP A 128 -9.02 22.20 4.40
CA ASP A 128 -7.83 22.98 4.02
C ASP A 128 -6.70 22.11 3.44
N GLY A 129 -6.92 20.79 3.33
CA GLY A 129 -5.94 19.82 2.84
C GLY A 129 -4.84 19.47 3.83
N LEU A 130 -4.96 19.88 5.11
CA LEU A 130 -4.00 19.52 6.15
C LEU A 130 -4.45 18.26 6.89
N TYR A 131 -3.50 17.40 7.26
CA TYR A 131 -3.78 16.33 8.20
C TYR A 131 -4.16 16.90 9.56
N TYR A 132 -5.20 16.34 10.19
CA TYR A 132 -5.63 16.75 11.52
C TYR A 132 -4.54 16.53 12.57
N LYS A 133 -4.67 17.25 13.71
CA LYS A 133 -3.68 17.27 14.79
C LYS A 133 -3.48 15.92 15.48
N ASP A 134 -4.47 15.05 15.41
CA ASP A 134 -4.50 13.70 15.97
C ASP A 134 -4.03 12.61 14.99
N VAL A 135 -3.62 13.00 13.78
CA VAL A 135 -3.01 12.07 12.82
C VAL A 135 -1.50 11.95 13.11
N PRO A 136 -1.05 10.83 13.70
CA PRO A 136 0.34 10.69 14.11
C PRO A 136 1.29 10.86 12.93
N ILE A 137 2.50 11.38 13.17
CA ILE A 137 3.56 11.65 12.19
C ILE A 137 3.21 12.79 11.20
N PHE A 138 1.94 12.87 10.74
CA PHE A 138 1.52 13.73 9.62
C PHE A 138 0.77 14.99 10.05
N ALA A 139 0.49 15.18 11.34
CA ALA A 139 -0.28 16.31 11.86
C ALA A 139 0.19 17.66 11.29
N GLY A 140 -0.73 18.42 10.69
CA GLY A 140 -0.48 19.75 10.12
C GLY A 140 0.30 19.77 8.80
N ILE A 141 0.65 18.61 8.23
CA ILE A 141 1.27 18.52 6.91
C ILE A 141 0.16 18.60 5.86
N HIS A 142 0.37 19.37 4.81
CA HIS A 142 -0.53 19.41 3.67
C HIS A 142 -0.35 18.15 2.81
N VAL A 143 -1.45 17.52 2.34
CA VAL A 143 -1.42 16.25 1.61
C VAL A 143 -0.46 16.26 0.42
N PHE A 144 -0.38 17.35 -0.34
CA PHE A 144 0.55 17.49 -1.48
C PHE A 144 2.03 17.66 -1.08
N LYS A 145 2.34 17.71 0.21
CA LYS A 145 3.71 17.77 0.75
C LYS A 145 4.08 16.53 1.54
N ALA A 146 3.18 15.55 1.61
CA ALA A 146 3.35 14.38 2.45
C ALA A 146 4.23 13.28 1.81
N ASP A 147 4.43 13.27 0.48
CA ASP A 147 5.09 12.18 -0.23
C ASP A 147 6.47 11.84 0.33
N GLU A 148 7.34 12.84 0.48
CA GLU A 148 8.69 12.61 1.02
C GLU A 148 8.65 12.14 2.48
N VAL A 149 7.71 12.66 3.27
CA VAL A 149 7.53 12.26 4.67
C VAL A 149 7.09 10.81 4.74
N VAL A 150 6.13 10.39 3.89
CA VAL A 150 5.69 9.00 3.78
C VAL A 150 6.84 8.08 3.40
N ILE A 151 7.56 8.39 2.31
CA ILE A 151 8.67 7.58 1.81
C ILE A 151 9.76 7.42 2.87
N ASN A 152 10.15 8.50 3.54
CA ASN A 152 11.19 8.47 4.56
C ASN A 152 10.76 7.62 5.77
N ASN A 153 9.54 7.83 6.27
CA ASN A 153 9.04 7.03 7.39
C ASN A 153 8.88 5.53 7.04
N LEU A 154 8.45 5.20 5.82
CA LEU A 154 8.41 3.80 5.35
C LEU A 154 9.80 3.19 5.26
N ARG A 155 10.79 3.96 4.82
CA ARG A 155 12.20 3.51 4.77
C ARG A 155 12.74 3.28 6.17
N ASP A 156 12.52 4.22 7.08
CA ASP A 156 13.00 4.14 8.46
C ASP A 156 12.36 2.99 9.25
N SER A 157 11.09 2.69 8.96
CA SER A 157 10.40 1.52 9.53
C SER A 157 10.77 0.19 8.87
N GLY A 158 11.54 0.21 7.77
CA GLY A 158 11.88 -0.99 7.00
C GLY A 158 10.72 -1.56 6.17
N ALA A 159 9.65 -0.79 5.97
CA ALA A 159 8.45 -1.20 5.26
C ALA A 159 8.40 -0.71 3.79
N LEU A 160 9.44 -0.02 3.33
CA LEU A 160 9.55 0.42 1.94
C LEU A 160 10.22 -0.67 1.11
N LEU A 161 9.49 -1.25 0.16
CA LEU A 161 10.07 -2.21 -0.79
C LEU A 161 10.73 -1.49 -1.97
N ALA A 162 10.00 -0.56 -2.59
CA ALA A 162 10.46 0.28 -3.69
C ALA A 162 9.64 1.57 -3.73
N ASN A 163 10.15 2.59 -4.42
CA ASN A 163 9.41 3.79 -4.73
C ASN A 163 9.70 4.25 -6.15
N GLY A 164 8.69 4.78 -6.82
CA GLY A 164 8.77 5.29 -8.17
C GLY A 164 8.02 6.62 -8.32
N LYS A 165 8.07 7.18 -9.52
CA LYS A 165 7.29 8.35 -9.90
C LYS A 165 6.38 7.99 -11.06
N ILE A 166 5.12 8.33 -10.94
CA ILE A 166 4.15 8.23 -12.03
C ILE A 166 3.69 9.64 -12.42
N THR A 167 3.41 9.82 -13.69
CA THR A 167 2.78 11.06 -14.18
C THR A 167 1.38 10.71 -14.64
N HIS A 168 0.41 11.32 -14.02
CA HIS A 168 -1.00 11.13 -14.38
C HIS A 168 -1.73 12.47 -14.39
N SER A 169 -2.87 12.52 -15.10
CA SER A 169 -3.75 13.68 -15.10
C SER A 169 -4.51 13.74 -13.78
N TYR A 170 -4.49 14.90 -13.12
CA TYR A 170 -5.25 15.14 -11.91
C TYR A 170 -6.47 16.03 -12.20
N PRO A 171 -7.66 15.71 -11.69
CA PRO A 171 -8.83 16.55 -11.86
C PRO A 171 -8.61 17.92 -11.21
N HIS A 172 -8.87 18.98 -11.96
CA HIS A 172 -8.78 20.34 -11.46
C HIS A 172 -10.15 21.00 -11.53
N SER A 173 -10.46 21.83 -10.55
CA SER A 173 -11.67 22.67 -10.60
C SER A 173 -11.59 23.58 -11.82
N TRP A 174 -12.65 23.58 -12.64
CA TRP A 174 -12.70 24.43 -13.82
C TRP A 174 -12.66 25.93 -13.50
N ARG A 175 -13.06 26.33 -12.27
CA ARG A 175 -13.05 27.73 -11.81
C ARG A 175 -11.69 28.14 -11.24
N SER A 176 -11.22 27.42 -10.21
CA SER A 176 -10.00 27.80 -9.48
C SER A 176 -8.73 27.34 -10.18
N LYS A 177 -8.82 26.39 -11.12
CA LYS A 177 -7.67 25.69 -11.73
C LYS A 177 -6.79 24.94 -10.71
N ALA A 178 -7.25 24.81 -9.48
CA ALA A 178 -6.63 24.02 -8.42
C ALA A 178 -7.21 22.59 -8.39
N PRO A 179 -6.42 21.60 -7.94
CA PRO A 179 -6.91 20.24 -7.69
C PRO A 179 -7.99 20.25 -6.62
#